data_0d8cd13fa79d483431bbffc4e01458ae
#
_entry.id   0d8cd13fa79d483431bbffc4e01458ae
#
_cell.length_a   1.000
_cell.length_b   1.000
_cell.length_c   1.000
_cell.angle_alpha   90.00
_cell.angle_beta   90.00
_cell.angle_gamma   90.00
#
_symmetry.space_group_name_H-M   'P 1'
#
loop_
_entity.id
_entity.type
_entity.pdbx_description
1 polymer ?
#
loop_
_entity_poly.entity_id
_entity_poly.type
_entity_poly.pdbx_seq_one_letter_code
_entity_poly.pdbx_strand_id
1 'polypeptide(L)'
;MKKIQHGFTLIELMIVVAIIGILAAVAIPAYQDYTIRSKVTEGLVLASAAKVGVTEGYYANDMNGVAASSAEYAANFTPTKYVTDITIGAATGLITITYNAAANGLPQLAGANEITLSPSISVAGVPTALATGQTGNIDWACVTTTSTTATARGLPFTA
;
A
#
# COMPACT_ATOMS: atom_id res chain seq x y z
N MET A 1 -55.18 -23.36 28.62
CA MET A 1 -55.23 -22.12 27.87
C MET A 1 -54.47 -22.31 26.55
N LYS A 2 -55.14 -22.21 25.40
CA LYS A 2 -54.48 -22.29 24.10
C LYS A 2 -53.76 -20.95 23.82
N LYS A 3 -52.41 -20.98 23.66
CA LYS A 3 -51.64 -19.81 23.24
C LYS A 3 -51.94 -19.57 21.76
N ILE A 4 -52.44 -18.37 21.44
CA ILE A 4 -52.65 -17.94 20.06
C ILE A 4 -51.26 -17.54 19.53
N GLN A 5 -50.75 -18.30 18.54
CA GLN A 5 -49.55 -17.92 17.81
C GLN A 5 -49.95 -16.96 16.71
N HIS A 6 -49.43 -15.72 16.76
CA HIS A 6 -49.56 -14.79 15.65
C HIS A 6 -48.47 -15.12 14.61
N GLY A 7 -48.88 -15.48 13.41
CA GLY A 7 -47.99 -15.68 12.27
C GLY A 7 -47.60 -14.32 11.65
N PHE A 8 -46.40 -14.26 11.10
CA PHE A 8 -45.95 -13.11 10.29
C PHE A 8 -46.78 -13.00 9.01
N THR A 9 -47.15 -11.79 8.64
CA THR A 9 -47.81 -11.57 7.35
C THR A 9 -46.76 -11.58 6.22
N LEU A 10 -47.16 -12.02 5.03
CA LEU A 10 -46.30 -12.04 3.85
C LEU A 10 -45.82 -10.64 3.48
N ILE A 11 -46.67 -9.64 3.66
CA ILE A 11 -46.34 -8.24 3.36
C ILE A 11 -45.29 -7.65 4.34
N GLU A 12 -45.32 -8.00 5.62
CA GLU A 12 -44.33 -7.61 6.59
C GLU A 12 -42.96 -8.18 6.21
N LEU A 13 -42.89 -9.43 5.79
CA LEU A 13 -41.64 -10.03 5.34
C LEU A 13 -41.12 -9.35 4.05
N MET A 14 -42.01 -9.07 3.10
CA MET A 14 -41.62 -8.44 1.83
C MET A 14 -41.05 -7.03 2.04
N ILE A 15 -41.65 -6.22 2.92
CA ILE A 15 -41.14 -4.86 3.22
C ILE A 15 -39.75 -4.95 3.89
N VAL A 16 -39.55 -5.82 4.82
CA VAL A 16 -38.28 -5.99 5.52
C VAL A 16 -37.16 -6.39 4.55
N VAL A 17 -37.41 -7.39 3.71
CA VAL A 17 -36.42 -7.83 2.70
C VAL A 17 -36.12 -6.72 1.70
N ALA A 18 -37.13 -5.95 1.28
CA ALA A 18 -36.91 -4.83 0.36
C ALA A 18 -36.02 -3.74 0.98
N ILE A 19 -36.25 -3.38 2.26
CA ILE A 19 -35.42 -2.39 2.96
C ILE A 19 -34.00 -2.90 3.15
N ILE A 20 -33.81 -4.15 3.58
CA ILE A 20 -32.49 -4.77 3.72
C ILE A 20 -31.77 -4.80 2.38
N GLY A 21 -32.46 -5.14 1.29
CA GLY A 21 -31.89 -5.16 -0.06
C GLY A 21 -31.34 -3.79 -0.50
N ILE A 22 -32.08 -2.72 -0.24
CA ILE A 22 -31.64 -1.36 -0.57
C ILE A 22 -30.42 -0.95 0.29
N LEU A 23 -30.45 -1.22 1.58
CA LEU A 23 -29.35 -0.91 2.48
C LEU A 23 -28.09 -1.73 2.12
N ALA A 24 -28.23 -3.02 1.83
CA ALA A 24 -27.14 -3.89 1.45
C ALA A 24 -26.49 -3.46 0.13
N ALA A 25 -27.28 -2.99 -0.85
CA ALA A 25 -26.75 -2.52 -2.14
C ALA A 25 -25.73 -1.37 -2.01
N VAL A 26 -25.89 -0.53 -0.99
CA VAL A 26 -24.95 0.58 -0.70
C VAL A 26 -23.85 0.15 0.27
N ALA A 27 -24.18 -0.65 1.28
CA ALA A 27 -23.25 -1.00 2.35
C ALA A 27 -22.16 -2.00 1.90
N ILE A 28 -22.50 -2.96 1.05
CA ILE A 28 -21.54 -4.02 0.64
C ILE A 28 -20.35 -3.45 -0.13
N PRO A 29 -20.52 -2.61 -1.19
CA PRO A 29 -19.38 -2.02 -1.90
C PRO A 29 -18.50 -1.15 -0.99
N ALA A 30 -19.11 -0.33 -0.14
CA ALA A 30 -18.37 0.51 0.79
C ALA A 30 -17.53 -0.29 1.80
N TYR A 31 -18.08 -1.39 2.29
CA TYR A 31 -17.36 -2.30 3.19
C TYR A 31 -16.19 -3.01 2.48
N GLN A 32 -16.37 -3.41 1.22
CA GLN A 32 -15.29 -4.01 0.42
C GLN A 32 -14.13 -3.04 0.24
N ASP A 33 -14.39 -1.80 -0.15
CA ASP A 33 -13.36 -0.77 -0.30
C ASP A 33 -12.63 -0.49 1.01
N TYR A 34 -13.35 -0.39 2.12
CA TYR A 34 -12.75 -0.21 3.43
C TYR A 34 -11.80 -1.36 3.79
N THR A 35 -12.24 -2.60 3.58
CA THR A 35 -11.43 -3.78 3.89
C THR A 35 -10.18 -3.88 3.01
N ILE A 36 -10.27 -3.52 1.72
CA ILE A 36 -9.12 -3.49 0.82
C ILE A 36 -8.10 -2.45 1.30
N ARG A 37 -8.56 -1.23 1.60
CA ARG A 37 -7.68 -0.16 2.11
C ARG A 37 -6.99 -0.55 3.41
N SER A 38 -7.69 -1.20 4.33
CA SER A 38 -7.11 -1.70 5.58
C SER A 38 -5.99 -2.72 5.33
N LYS A 39 -6.17 -3.62 4.38
CA LYS A 39 -5.16 -4.62 4.03
C LYS A 39 -3.96 -4.00 3.29
N VAL A 40 -4.20 -3.00 2.44
CA VAL A 40 -3.13 -2.25 1.77
C VAL A 40 -2.28 -1.48 2.79
N THR A 41 -2.88 -0.97 3.85
CA THR A 41 -2.17 -0.27 4.94
C THR A 41 -1.14 -1.18 5.63
N GLU A 42 -1.37 -2.50 5.70
CA GLU A 42 -0.39 -3.47 6.22
C GLU A 42 0.95 -3.37 5.48
N GLY A 43 0.93 -3.33 4.14
CA GLY A 43 2.15 -3.18 3.34
C GLY A 43 2.88 -1.85 3.60
N LEU A 44 2.14 -0.77 3.81
CA LEU A 44 2.74 0.53 4.14
C LEU A 44 3.39 0.52 5.54
N VAL A 45 2.80 -0.19 6.49
CA VAL A 45 3.40 -0.37 7.83
C VAL A 45 4.70 -1.18 7.74
N LEU A 46 4.70 -2.28 7.00
CA LEU A 46 5.92 -3.08 6.79
C LEU A 46 7.00 -2.28 6.06
N ALA A 47 6.63 -1.50 5.05
CA ALA A 47 7.55 -0.63 4.32
C ALA A 47 8.13 0.51 5.17
N SER A 48 7.52 0.84 6.31
CA SER A 48 8.10 1.85 7.21
C SER A 48 9.46 1.42 7.76
N ALA A 49 9.67 0.14 8.03
CA ALA A 49 10.97 -0.40 8.43
C ALA A 49 12.00 -0.28 7.28
N ALA A 50 11.58 -0.56 6.04
CA ALA A 50 12.41 -0.38 4.86
C ALA A 50 12.84 1.09 4.67
N LYS A 51 11.93 2.05 4.91
CA LYS A 51 12.25 3.50 4.86
C LYS A 51 13.34 3.87 5.87
N VAL A 52 13.24 3.37 7.10
CA VAL A 52 14.26 3.60 8.14
C VAL A 52 15.59 3.05 7.67
N GLY A 53 15.63 1.80 7.20
CA GLY A 53 16.85 1.17 6.69
C GLY A 53 17.52 1.95 5.55
N VAL A 54 16.73 2.41 4.57
CA VAL A 54 17.25 3.27 3.46
C VAL A 54 17.81 4.58 3.99
N THR A 55 17.07 5.23 4.89
CA THR A 55 17.47 6.54 5.45
C THR A 55 18.74 6.43 6.27
N GLU A 56 18.83 5.47 7.18
CA GLU A 56 20.01 5.22 8.00
C GLU A 56 21.20 4.78 7.15
N GLY A 57 20.98 3.87 6.21
CA GLY A 57 22.03 3.41 5.29
C GLY A 57 22.62 4.58 4.49
N TYR A 58 21.76 5.43 3.94
CA TYR A 58 22.19 6.59 3.17
C TYR A 58 23.03 7.58 4.01
N TYR A 59 22.58 7.92 5.22
CA TYR A 59 23.34 8.83 6.09
C TYR A 59 24.63 8.21 6.65
N ALA A 60 24.70 6.87 6.75
CA ALA A 60 25.90 6.20 7.24
C ALA A 60 26.98 6.04 6.17
N ASN A 61 26.62 5.69 4.94
CA ASN A 61 27.59 5.37 3.87
C ASN A 61 27.03 5.65 2.46
N ASP A 62 26.19 6.66 2.33
CA ASP A 62 25.66 7.12 1.05
C ASP A 62 24.93 5.96 0.27
N MET A 63 25.01 5.91 -1.02
CA MET A 63 24.37 4.85 -1.84
C MET A 63 24.91 3.45 -1.54
N ASN A 64 26.15 3.32 -1.06
CA ASN A 64 26.68 2.03 -0.60
C ASN A 64 25.93 1.52 0.64
N GLY A 65 25.55 2.43 1.54
CA GLY A 65 24.73 2.10 2.71
C GLY A 65 23.31 1.70 2.32
N VAL A 66 22.72 2.35 1.30
CA VAL A 66 21.42 1.94 0.73
C VAL A 66 21.49 0.53 0.15
N ALA A 67 22.56 0.21 -0.58
CA ALA A 67 22.77 -1.12 -1.13
C ALA A 67 22.92 -2.21 -0.04
N ALA A 68 23.62 -1.89 1.05
CA ALA A 68 23.74 -2.79 2.21
C ALA A 68 22.38 -3.01 2.89
N SER A 69 21.61 -1.94 3.13
CA SER A 69 20.26 -2.02 3.70
C SER A 69 19.30 -2.81 2.80
N SER A 70 19.44 -2.70 1.48
CA SER A 70 18.65 -3.47 0.51
C SER A 70 18.92 -4.99 0.67
N ALA A 71 20.18 -5.38 0.76
CA ALA A 71 20.59 -6.78 0.93
C ALA A 71 20.12 -7.34 2.28
N GLU A 72 20.28 -6.58 3.36
CA GLU A 72 19.85 -6.97 4.70
C GLU A 72 18.33 -7.12 4.78
N TYR A 73 17.58 -6.17 4.21
CA TYR A 73 16.11 -6.22 4.21
C TYR A 73 15.61 -7.43 3.43
N ALA A 74 16.16 -7.69 2.24
CA ALA A 74 15.79 -8.84 1.42
C ALA A 74 16.07 -10.18 2.11
N ALA A 75 17.16 -10.28 2.89
CA ALA A 75 17.51 -11.49 3.64
C ALA A 75 16.58 -11.78 4.81
N ASN A 76 15.97 -10.74 5.40
CA ASN A 76 15.16 -10.85 6.62
C ASN A 76 13.64 -10.69 6.37
N PHE A 77 13.23 -10.29 5.18
CA PHE A 77 11.81 -10.11 4.86
C PHE A 77 11.07 -11.45 4.83
N THR A 78 9.94 -11.50 5.49
CA THR A 78 9.04 -12.67 5.47
C THR A 78 7.70 -12.26 4.88
N PRO A 79 7.26 -12.89 3.77
CA PRO A 79 5.96 -12.62 3.17
C PRO A 79 4.80 -12.80 4.14
N THR A 80 3.78 -11.97 4.03
CA THR A 80 2.54 -12.09 4.77
C THR A 80 1.40 -12.59 3.86
N LYS A 81 0.21 -12.71 4.43
CA LYS A 81 -0.97 -13.10 3.64
C LYS A 81 -1.27 -12.11 2.51
N TYR A 82 -1.07 -10.80 2.75
CA TYR A 82 -1.47 -9.73 1.83
C TYR A 82 -0.29 -9.08 1.12
N VAL A 83 0.93 -9.23 1.63
CA VAL A 83 2.15 -8.68 1.05
C VAL A 83 3.07 -9.83 0.66
N THR A 84 3.32 -9.96 -0.63
CA THR A 84 4.16 -11.03 -1.18
C THR A 84 5.63 -10.69 -1.07
N ASP A 85 5.96 -9.41 -1.32
CA ASP A 85 7.34 -8.96 -1.32
C ASP A 85 7.45 -7.46 -1.03
N ILE A 86 8.58 -7.06 -0.47
CA ILE A 86 9.00 -5.66 -0.36
C ILE A 86 10.47 -5.60 -0.75
N THR A 87 10.76 -4.94 -1.86
CA THR A 87 12.12 -4.78 -2.37
C THR A 87 12.61 -3.36 -2.20
N ILE A 88 13.90 -3.20 -1.96
CA ILE A 88 14.61 -1.92 -1.93
C ILE A 88 15.56 -1.88 -3.11
N GLY A 89 15.44 -0.91 -3.98
CA GLY A 89 16.38 -0.69 -5.09
C GLY A 89 17.76 -0.26 -4.58
N ALA A 90 18.77 -1.12 -4.71
CA ALA A 90 20.11 -0.88 -4.19
C ALA A 90 20.78 0.40 -4.75
N ALA A 91 20.44 0.77 -6.00
CA ALA A 91 20.99 1.94 -6.69
C ALA A 91 20.11 3.20 -6.59
N THR A 92 18.88 3.08 -6.07
CA THR A 92 17.91 4.17 -6.10
C THR A 92 17.25 4.44 -4.74
N GLY A 93 17.31 3.50 -3.82
CA GLY A 93 16.56 3.54 -2.56
C GLY A 93 15.04 3.39 -2.73
N LEU A 94 14.58 3.09 -3.94
CA LEU A 94 13.17 2.91 -4.27
C LEU A 94 12.61 1.69 -3.54
N ILE A 95 11.52 1.84 -2.79
CA ILE A 95 10.88 0.72 -2.10
C ILE A 95 9.64 0.33 -2.88
N THR A 96 9.59 -0.92 -3.36
CA THR A 96 8.43 -1.48 -4.05
C THR A 96 7.76 -2.51 -3.15
N ILE A 97 6.48 -2.28 -2.88
CA ILE A 97 5.61 -3.17 -2.10
C ILE A 97 4.76 -3.94 -3.09
N THR A 98 4.89 -5.26 -3.13
CA THR A 98 4.09 -6.13 -3.98
C THR A 98 3.03 -6.84 -3.17
N TYR A 99 1.76 -6.59 -3.48
CA TYR A 99 0.63 -7.20 -2.80
C TYR A 99 0.26 -8.54 -3.45
N ASN A 100 -0.23 -9.45 -2.62
CA ASN A 100 -0.72 -10.75 -3.07
C ASN A 100 -2.05 -10.59 -3.82
N ALA A 101 -2.01 -10.59 -5.14
CA ALA A 101 -3.20 -10.52 -5.99
C ALA A 101 -3.89 -11.88 -6.23
N ALA A 102 -3.45 -12.96 -5.59
CA ALA A 102 -4.09 -14.26 -5.68
C ALA A 102 -5.43 -14.30 -4.92
N ALA A 103 -6.23 -15.34 -5.15
CA ALA A 103 -7.57 -15.50 -4.57
C ALA A 103 -7.60 -15.50 -3.03
N ASN A 104 -6.50 -15.94 -2.39
CA ASN A 104 -6.32 -15.94 -0.93
C ASN A 104 -5.81 -14.62 -0.35
N GLY A 105 -5.49 -13.63 -1.20
CA GLY A 105 -4.95 -12.32 -0.84
C GLY A 105 -5.91 -11.17 -1.17
N LEU A 106 -5.53 -10.37 -2.16
CA LEU A 106 -6.23 -9.17 -2.65
C LEU A 106 -6.49 -9.28 -4.17
N PRO A 107 -7.38 -10.18 -4.61
CA PRO A 107 -7.63 -10.38 -6.05
C PRO A 107 -8.14 -9.14 -6.77
N GLN A 108 -8.68 -8.16 -6.05
CA GLN A 108 -9.11 -6.88 -6.59
C GLN A 108 -7.95 -6.02 -7.11
N LEU A 109 -6.71 -6.30 -6.68
CA LEU A 109 -5.50 -5.62 -7.14
C LEU A 109 -4.85 -6.32 -8.34
N ALA A 110 -5.49 -7.33 -8.94
CA ALA A 110 -4.97 -7.99 -10.13
C ALA A 110 -4.68 -6.98 -11.25
N GLY A 111 -3.42 -6.88 -11.67
CA GLY A 111 -2.96 -5.93 -12.69
C GLY A 111 -2.47 -4.57 -12.16
N ALA A 112 -2.63 -4.27 -10.85
CA ALA A 112 -2.13 -3.05 -10.21
C ALA A 112 -1.82 -3.33 -8.73
N ASN A 113 -0.99 -4.34 -8.47
CA ASN A 113 -0.71 -4.85 -7.13
C ASN A 113 0.61 -4.30 -6.53
N GLU A 114 1.15 -3.24 -7.07
CA GLU A 114 2.39 -2.63 -6.60
C GLU A 114 2.19 -1.19 -6.17
N ILE A 115 2.81 -0.84 -5.06
CA ILE A 115 2.95 0.54 -4.59
C ILE A 115 4.44 0.81 -4.41
N THR A 116 4.89 1.93 -4.97
CA THR A 116 6.28 2.33 -4.89
C THR A 116 6.43 3.56 -4.01
N LEU A 117 7.43 3.53 -3.12
CA LEU A 117 7.83 4.66 -2.29
C LEU A 117 9.16 5.17 -2.81
N SER A 118 9.16 6.38 -3.37
CA SER A 118 10.34 7.02 -3.95
C SER A 118 10.97 7.98 -2.95
N PRO A 119 12.23 7.77 -2.54
CA PRO A 119 12.97 8.74 -1.76
C PRO A 119 13.48 9.86 -2.65
N SER A 120 13.52 11.08 -2.14
CA SER A 120 14.07 12.25 -2.81
C SER A 120 14.77 13.16 -1.81
N ILE A 121 15.81 13.85 -2.28
CA ILE A 121 16.48 14.92 -1.53
C ILE A 121 16.25 16.24 -2.26
N SER A 122 15.95 17.30 -1.51
CA SER A 122 15.80 18.64 -2.10
C SER A 122 17.18 19.27 -2.30
N VAL A 123 17.58 19.41 -3.55
CA VAL A 123 18.83 20.12 -3.95
C VAL A 123 18.43 21.45 -4.54
N ALA A 124 18.84 22.53 -3.91
CA ALA A 124 18.48 23.91 -4.30
C ALA A 124 16.96 24.13 -4.46
N GLY A 125 16.15 23.47 -3.64
CA GLY A 125 14.68 23.57 -3.68
C GLY A 125 14.01 22.66 -4.71
N VAL A 126 14.76 21.86 -5.44
CA VAL A 126 14.23 20.89 -6.44
C VAL A 126 14.36 19.48 -5.86
N PRO A 127 13.26 18.69 -5.77
CA PRO A 127 13.33 17.29 -5.38
C PRO A 127 14.11 16.50 -6.46
N THR A 128 15.14 15.80 -6.04
CA THR A 128 15.97 14.95 -6.91
C THR A 128 16.03 13.53 -6.34
N ALA A 129 16.24 12.53 -7.18
CA ALA A 129 16.48 11.17 -6.71
C ALA A 129 17.73 11.11 -5.82
N LEU A 130 17.76 10.12 -4.91
CA LEU A 130 18.97 9.86 -4.14
C LEU A 130 20.15 9.58 -5.09
N ALA A 131 21.26 10.26 -4.86
CA ALA A 131 22.51 10.04 -5.56
C ALA A 131 23.69 10.28 -4.62
N THR A 132 24.85 9.73 -4.98
CA THR A 132 26.07 9.85 -4.19
C THR A 132 26.47 11.30 -3.96
N GLY A 133 26.84 11.63 -2.74
CA GLY A 133 27.35 12.95 -2.34
C GLY A 133 26.29 14.02 -2.12
N GLN A 134 25.00 13.69 -2.18
CA GLN A 134 23.94 14.64 -1.83
C GLN A 134 23.76 14.70 -0.31
N THR A 135 23.43 15.89 0.19
CA THR A 135 23.17 16.15 1.61
C THR A 135 21.83 16.85 1.76
N GLY A 136 21.04 16.46 2.75
CA GLY A 136 19.74 17.05 3.01
C GLY A 136 18.78 16.04 3.64
N ASN A 137 17.54 16.45 3.87
CA ASN A 137 16.52 15.56 4.38
C ASN A 137 15.96 14.70 3.26
N ILE A 138 15.73 13.43 3.55
CA ILE A 138 15.06 12.52 2.63
C ILE A 138 13.54 12.66 2.79
N ASP A 139 12.89 13.06 1.72
CA ASP A 139 11.44 13.09 1.58
C ASP A 139 10.95 11.86 0.83
N TRP A 140 9.76 11.38 1.18
CA TRP A 140 9.17 10.18 0.60
C TRP A 140 7.91 10.50 -0.17
N ALA A 141 7.85 10.10 -1.42
CA ALA A 141 6.65 10.14 -2.24
C ALA A 141 6.09 8.73 -2.46
N CYS A 142 4.78 8.58 -2.27
CA CYS A 142 4.08 7.35 -2.60
C CYS A 142 3.53 7.46 -4.01
N VAL A 143 3.83 6.47 -4.84
CA VAL A 143 3.44 6.46 -6.25
C VAL A 143 2.99 5.07 -6.66
N THR A 144 2.07 5.03 -7.62
CA THR A 144 1.75 3.82 -8.38
C THR A 144 2.40 3.94 -9.75
N THR A 145 2.63 2.84 -10.43
CA THR A 145 3.22 2.78 -11.77
C THR A 145 2.54 3.69 -12.82
N THR A 146 1.35 4.20 -12.52
CA THR A 146 0.55 5.08 -13.39
C THR A 146 0.34 6.49 -12.83
N SER A 147 1.02 6.88 -11.75
CA SER A 147 0.76 8.16 -11.09
C SER A 147 1.34 9.35 -11.84
N THR A 148 0.48 10.11 -12.54
CA THR A 148 0.80 11.41 -13.13
C THR A 148 1.20 12.47 -12.09
N THR A 149 0.84 12.29 -10.81
CA THR A 149 1.11 13.25 -9.73
C THR A 149 2.59 13.33 -9.37
N ALA A 150 3.32 12.24 -9.53
CA ALA A 150 4.74 12.21 -9.23
C ALA A 150 5.55 12.89 -10.35
N THR A 151 5.14 12.73 -11.61
CA THR A 151 5.71 13.45 -12.74
C THR A 151 5.53 14.96 -12.61
N ALA A 152 4.36 15.40 -12.09
CA ALA A 152 4.07 16.81 -11.86
C ALA A 152 4.92 17.45 -10.73
N ARG A 153 5.47 16.64 -9.83
CA ARG A 153 6.38 17.09 -8.75
C ARG A 153 7.85 16.97 -9.12
N GLY A 154 8.18 16.59 -10.34
CA GLY A 154 9.57 16.42 -10.79
C GLY A 154 10.31 15.27 -10.11
N LEU A 155 9.57 14.34 -9.48
CA LEU A 155 10.17 13.16 -8.86
C LEU A 155 10.61 12.20 -9.98
N PRO A 156 11.86 11.74 -9.96
CA PRO A 156 12.35 10.85 -10.99
C PRO A 156 11.66 9.50 -10.89
N PHE A 157 10.84 9.18 -11.89
CA PHE A 157 10.45 7.83 -12.18
C PHE A 157 11.39 7.28 -13.23
N THR A 158 12.23 6.37 -12.84
CA THR A 158 12.80 5.41 -13.78
C THR A 158 12.05 4.11 -13.55
N ALA A 159 11.19 3.77 -14.54
CA ALA A 159 10.66 2.42 -14.67
C ALA A 159 11.80 1.42 -14.87
#